data_c9f2c5e50f61668b4813b830a17d505a
#
_entry.id   c9f2c5e50f61668b4813b830a17d505a
#
_cell.length_a   1.000
_cell.length_b   1.000
_cell.length_c   1.000
_cell.angle_alpha   90.00
_cell.angle_beta   90.00
_cell.angle_gamma   90.00
#
_symmetry.space_group_name_H-M   'P 1'
#
loop_
_entity.id
_entity.type
_entity.pdbx_description
1 polymer ?
#
loop_
_entity_poly.entity_id
_entity_poly.type
_entity_poly.pdbx_seq_one_letter_code
_entity_poly.pdbx_strand_id
1 'polypeptide(L)'
;MKKLQDILISTRTMAVLLLVYAFAMAYATFLENDYGTPTAKALIYEAKWFELIMVLLILNFIGNIGRYRLWKREKWPVLVFHLAFILIFIGGAITRYISFEGTMHIREGETSNEIVTDKNFFKIQIEEKGDVLNYQDVPYLMSPLHKDFNATYDFHGKEVKVFAKDYIQRKKDSLIAEPNGSEYLHLVSTGNTGRQNIYIKPGETKSINGTLVTFNRAIDGAVEFKKEGGQLFIKTPVDAAFMTMATQATGSTKKDEFQPLALRSLYTINELKLVVPEGLKKGRLMAFEGDKKKDAMVPDVLRIELQGPKTKQMVDLSVEKGNPNAFKQITMDGLNIMVGFGPKVYNTPFALKLDDFVMETYPGSSSPSAYESHVKIIDEGKETPYKIYMNHVLNHKGYRFFQSSFDPDRMGTVLSVNHDFWGTIISYIGYALLFLGMFVIFFWKGTHFWKLNKMLTDVNKKKAATVFLLLLSLGLNAQKIETHGTTDGSREHIHVEGDNHSHAPAPSAQPLDGASPKQNSLATPMSKMRSITPDEIISRNKISKEHADKFGYLLVQNFEGRIVPINTEALDILRKLYKKDEFKGTDGKSLT
;
A
#
# COMPACT_ATOMS: atom_id res chain seq x y z
N MET A 1 -20.18 32.24 29.71
CA MET A 1 -18.88 32.26 28.98
C MET A 1 -17.72 31.78 29.83
N LYS A 2 -17.45 32.30 31.05
CA LYS A 2 -16.32 31.85 31.90
C LYS A 2 -16.29 30.35 32.21
N LYS A 3 -17.43 29.71 32.55
CA LYS A 3 -17.51 28.27 32.82
C LYS A 3 -17.12 27.43 31.61
N LEU A 4 -17.54 27.80 30.38
CA LEU A 4 -17.20 27.09 29.14
C LEU A 4 -15.71 27.21 28.84
N GLN A 5 -15.14 28.40 29.01
CA GLN A 5 -13.71 28.68 28.89
C GLN A 5 -12.89 27.86 29.88
N ASP A 6 -13.32 27.76 31.13
CA ASP A 6 -12.64 26.98 32.17
C ASP A 6 -12.65 25.47 31.88
N ILE A 7 -13.72 24.97 31.30
CA ILE A 7 -13.80 23.57 30.83
C ILE A 7 -12.87 23.36 29.65
N LEU A 8 -12.97 24.21 28.62
CA LEU A 8 -12.17 24.09 27.40
C LEU A 8 -10.66 24.14 27.67
N ILE A 9 -10.24 25.06 28.57
CA ILE A 9 -8.83 25.28 28.95
C ILE A 9 -8.46 24.43 30.18
N SER A 10 -8.92 23.20 30.28
CA SER A 10 -8.55 22.29 31.37
C SER A 10 -7.65 21.16 30.89
N THR A 11 -6.73 20.72 31.73
CA THR A 11 -5.90 19.53 31.48
C THR A 11 -6.72 18.25 31.36
N ARG A 12 -7.91 18.19 32.00
CA ARG A 12 -8.83 17.06 31.86
C ARG A 12 -9.39 17.01 30.44
N THR A 13 -9.86 18.14 29.90
CA THR A 13 -10.34 18.25 28.52
C THR A 13 -9.25 17.91 27.53
N MET A 14 -8.02 18.40 27.76
CA MET A 14 -6.85 18.03 26.95
C MET A 14 -6.62 16.52 26.91
N ALA A 15 -6.67 15.85 28.07
CA ALA A 15 -6.48 14.40 28.15
C ALA A 15 -7.58 13.66 27.39
N VAL A 16 -8.84 14.07 27.52
CA VAL A 16 -9.96 13.47 26.78
C VAL A 16 -9.79 13.68 25.27
N LEU A 17 -9.48 14.90 24.81
CA LEU A 17 -9.25 15.19 23.39
C LEU A 17 -8.09 14.38 22.81
N LEU A 18 -6.98 14.23 23.55
CA LEU A 18 -5.85 13.40 23.12
C LEU A 18 -6.22 11.91 23.05
N LEU A 19 -7.03 11.40 23.99
CA LEU A 19 -7.52 10.02 23.94
C LEU A 19 -8.44 9.80 22.74
N VAL A 20 -9.37 10.73 22.47
CA VAL A 20 -10.24 10.65 21.28
C VAL A 20 -9.42 10.72 20.00
N TYR A 21 -8.42 11.61 19.95
CA TYR A 21 -7.49 11.72 18.83
C TYR A 21 -6.73 10.42 18.60
N ALA A 22 -6.15 9.82 19.65
CA ALA A 22 -5.42 8.55 19.57
C ALA A 22 -6.34 7.39 19.14
N PHE A 23 -7.56 7.33 19.70
CA PHE A 23 -8.55 6.32 19.30
C PHE A 23 -8.96 6.48 17.84
N ALA A 24 -9.18 7.71 17.37
CA ALA A 24 -9.52 7.97 15.97
C ALA A 24 -8.39 7.51 15.02
N MET A 25 -7.13 7.77 15.38
CA MET A 25 -5.96 7.31 14.60
C MET A 25 -5.88 5.77 14.56
N ALA A 26 -6.10 5.10 15.70
CA ALA A 26 -6.13 3.64 15.76
C ALA A 26 -7.27 3.07 14.92
N TYR A 27 -8.47 3.66 15.00
CA TYR A 27 -9.63 3.23 14.20
C TYR A 27 -9.40 3.45 12.69
N ALA A 28 -8.74 4.55 12.32
CA ALA A 28 -8.36 4.82 10.93
C ALA A 28 -7.51 3.70 10.32
N THR A 29 -6.62 3.08 11.12
CA THR A 29 -5.78 1.96 10.67
C THR A 29 -6.62 0.73 10.29
N PHE A 30 -7.68 0.44 11.05
CA PHE A 30 -8.61 -0.65 10.69
C PHE A 30 -9.41 -0.32 9.43
N LEU A 31 -9.92 0.91 9.32
CA LEU A 31 -10.62 1.36 8.10
C LEU A 31 -9.71 1.28 6.87
N GLU A 32 -8.45 1.63 7.02
CA GLU A 32 -7.48 1.55 5.92
C GLU A 32 -7.21 0.10 5.50
N ASN A 33 -7.09 -0.80 6.47
CA ASN A 33 -6.90 -2.22 6.19
C ASN A 33 -8.10 -2.83 5.44
N ASP A 34 -9.32 -2.50 5.83
CA ASP A 34 -10.53 -3.13 5.30
C ASP A 34 -10.99 -2.47 3.99
N TYR A 35 -11.00 -1.14 3.94
CA TYR A 35 -11.60 -0.35 2.84
C TYR A 35 -10.59 0.51 2.05
N GLY A 36 -9.31 0.50 2.43
CA GLY A 36 -8.23 1.23 1.77
C GLY A 36 -8.05 2.67 2.27
N THR A 37 -6.89 3.25 1.93
CA THR A 37 -6.44 4.59 2.34
C THR A 37 -7.45 5.72 2.03
N PRO A 38 -8.14 5.74 0.86
CA PRO A 38 -9.12 6.80 0.58
C PRO A 38 -10.26 6.84 1.60
N THR A 39 -10.70 5.67 2.12
CA THR A 39 -11.76 5.59 3.13
C THR A 39 -11.30 6.14 4.48
N ALA A 40 -10.10 5.76 4.93
CA ALA A 40 -9.53 6.27 6.17
C ALA A 40 -9.31 7.79 6.09
N LYS A 41 -8.82 8.30 4.95
CA LYS A 41 -8.69 9.75 4.71
C LYS A 41 -10.04 10.44 4.77
N ALA A 42 -11.05 9.96 4.05
CA ALA A 42 -12.37 10.59 3.99
C ALA A 42 -13.11 10.62 5.33
N LEU A 43 -13.11 9.50 6.07
CA LEU A 43 -13.91 9.36 7.29
C LEU A 43 -13.22 9.87 8.55
N ILE A 44 -11.89 9.86 8.58
CA ILE A 44 -11.09 10.22 9.75
C ILE A 44 -10.15 11.38 9.44
N TYR A 45 -9.07 11.13 8.69
CA TYR A 45 -7.97 12.10 8.59
C TYR A 45 -8.37 13.45 7.98
N GLU A 46 -9.25 13.46 6.97
CA GLU A 46 -9.73 14.68 6.32
C GLU A 46 -11.17 15.07 6.72
N ALA A 47 -11.75 14.35 7.69
CA ALA A 47 -13.09 14.64 8.18
C ALA A 47 -13.13 15.92 9.02
N LYS A 48 -14.22 16.71 8.89
CA LYS A 48 -14.38 17.98 9.60
C LYS A 48 -14.46 17.83 11.13
N TRP A 49 -14.99 16.71 11.61
CA TRP A 49 -15.01 16.43 13.06
C TRP A 49 -13.61 16.21 13.64
N PHE A 50 -12.71 15.54 12.90
CA PHE A 50 -11.32 15.32 13.32
C PHE A 50 -10.52 16.62 13.28
N GLU A 51 -10.74 17.45 12.27
CA GLU A 51 -10.20 18.81 12.18
C GLU A 51 -10.62 19.67 13.39
N LEU A 52 -11.90 19.58 13.79
CA LEU A 52 -12.39 20.27 14.99
C LEU A 52 -11.63 19.83 16.25
N ILE A 53 -11.34 18.54 16.41
CA ILE A 53 -10.54 18.04 17.54
C ILE A 53 -9.13 18.69 17.54
N MET A 54 -8.47 18.77 16.39
CA MET A 54 -7.16 19.41 16.26
C MET A 54 -7.22 20.89 16.63
N VAL A 55 -8.22 21.62 16.16
CA VAL A 55 -8.42 23.03 16.52
C VAL A 55 -8.68 23.20 18.00
N LEU A 56 -9.52 22.35 18.61
CA LEU A 56 -9.78 22.38 20.06
C LEU A 56 -8.51 22.06 20.87
N LEU A 57 -7.66 21.16 20.42
CA LEU A 57 -6.36 20.87 21.04
C LEU A 57 -5.44 22.09 20.98
N ILE A 58 -5.31 22.77 19.83
CA ILE A 58 -4.52 23.99 19.70
C ILE A 58 -5.01 25.06 20.68
N LEU A 59 -6.31 25.31 20.70
CA LEU A 59 -6.92 26.29 21.61
C LEU A 59 -6.68 25.92 23.08
N ASN A 60 -6.78 24.63 23.40
CA ASN A 60 -6.49 24.14 24.75
C ASN A 60 -5.01 24.34 25.13
N PHE A 61 -4.05 24.01 24.23
CA PHE A 61 -2.62 24.22 24.47
C PHE A 61 -2.32 25.71 24.69
N ILE A 62 -2.84 26.60 23.85
CA ILE A 62 -2.66 28.05 24.00
C ILE A 62 -3.25 28.54 25.35
N GLY A 63 -4.47 28.07 25.65
CA GLY A 63 -5.14 28.45 26.90
C GLY A 63 -4.37 27.98 28.16
N ASN A 64 -3.81 26.77 28.12
CA ASN A 64 -3.01 26.21 29.21
C ASN A 64 -1.69 27.00 29.41
N ILE A 65 -1.06 27.47 28.32
CA ILE A 65 0.11 28.35 28.43
C ILE A 65 -0.23 29.58 29.30
N GLY A 66 -1.38 30.22 29.01
CA GLY A 66 -1.86 31.36 29.76
C GLY A 66 -2.27 31.01 31.19
N ARG A 67 -3.13 30.01 31.38
CA ARG A 67 -3.70 29.59 32.68
C ARG A 67 -2.62 29.22 33.70
N TYR A 68 -1.62 28.42 33.26
CA TYR A 68 -0.54 27.96 34.14
C TYR A 68 0.69 28.86 34.12
N ARG A 69 0.65 30.01 33.43
CA ARG A 69 1.76 30.95 33.27
C ARG A 69 3.06 30.25 32.94
N LEU A 70 3.03 29.46 31.82
CA LEU A 70 4.16 28.61 31.45
C LEU A 70 5.39 29.39 30.99
N TRP A 71 5.27 30.71 30.70
CA TRP A 71 6.39 31.62 30.39
C TRP A 71 7.34 31.88 31.58
N LYS A 72 6.97 31.48 32.82
CA LYS A 72 7.90 31.57 33.96
C LYS A 72 9.09 30.63 33.73
N ARG A 73 10.32 31.13 34.00
CA ARG A 73 11.59 30.41 33.76
C ARG A 73 11.60 28.97 34.29
N GLU A 74 10.98 28.73 35.44
CA GLU A 74 10.90 27.41 36.06
C GLU A 74 10.08 26.38 35.24
N LYS A 75 9.18 26.87 34.35
CA LYS A 75 8.25 26.06 33.56
C LYS A 75 8.59 26.03 32.07
N TRP A 76 9.70 26.60 31.65
CA TRP A 76 10.11 26.68 30.25
C TRP A 76 10.11 25.34 29.52
N PRO A 77 10.59 24.22 30.10
CA PRO A 77 10.52 22.94 29.39
C PRO A 77 9.07 22.53 29.01
N VAL A 78 8.11 22.83 29.91
CA VAL A 78 6.68 22.58 29.65
C VAL A 78 6.14 23.56 28.63
N LEU A 79 6.59 24.82 28.60
CA LEU A 79 6.24 25.77 27.55
C LEU A 79 6.71 25.28 26.17
N VAL A 80 7.98 24.88 26.08
CA VAL A 80 8.57 24.37 24.84
C VAL A 80 7.77 23.16 24.32
N PHE A 81 7.38 22.25 25.21
CA PHE A 81 6.54 21.11 24.90
C PHE A 81 5.16 21.51 24.34
N HIS A 82 4.51 22.53 24.92
CA HIS A 82 3.22 23.03 24.40
C HIS A 82 3.37 23.71 23.04
N LEU A 83 4.41 24.52 22.86
CA LEU A 83 4.71 25.16 21.57
C LEU A 83 5.02 24.14 20.48
N ALA A 84 5.70 23.05 20.83
CA ALA A 84 6.00 21.96 19.92
C ALA A 84 4.72 21.35 19.34
N PHE A 85 3.73 21.00 20.17
CA PHE A 85 2.45 20.47 19.68
C PHE A 85 1.69 21.48 18.81
N ILE A 86 1.67 22.75 19.20
CA ILE A 86 1.04 23.80 18.39
C ILE A 86 1.68 23.85 16.99
N LEU A 87 3.01 23.84 16.92
CA LEU A 87 3.73 23.84 15.63
C LEU A 87 3.46 22.58 14.82
N ILE A 88 3.43 21.40 15.45
CA ILE A 88 3.10 20.14 14.77
C ILE A 88 1.69 20.21 14.15
N PHE A 89 0.70 20.69 14.88
CA PHE A 89 -0.66 20.83 14.35
C PHE A 89 -0.75 21.89 13.25
N ILE A 90 -0.02 23.01 13.35
CA ILE A 90 0.04 24.04 12.31
C ILE A 90 0.72 23.45 11.06
N GLY A 91 1.85 22.74 11.22
CA GLY A 91 2.53 22.07 10.11
C GLY A 91 1.61 21.08 9.42
N GLY A 92 0.90 20.24 10.18
CA GLY A 92 -0.11 19.31 9.64
C GLY A 92 -1.26 20.00 8.91
N ALA A 93 -1.69 21.17 9.38
CA ALA A 93 -2.70 21.97 8.65
C ALA A 93 -2.16 22.49 7.32
N ILE A 94 -0.92 22.96 7.28
CA ILE A 94 -0.26 23.40 6.04
C ILE A 94 -0.16 22.24 5.05
N THR A 95 0.34 21.07 5.49
CA THR A 95 0.40 19.85 4.69
C THR A 95 -0.97 19.48 4.13
N ARG A 96 -2.02 19.58 4.92
CA ARG A 96 -3.38 19.23 4.50
C ARG A 96 -3.98 20.16 3.45
N TYR A 97 -3.80 21.48 3.57
CA TYR A 97 -4.50 22.47 2.77
C TYR A 97 -3.68 23.08 1.64
N ILE A 98 -2.36 23.05 1.75
CA ILE A 98 -1.46 23.74 0.81
C ILE A 98 -0.65 22.74 -0.01
N SER A 99 -0.23 21.62 0.59
CA SER A 99 0.61 20.66 -0.10
C SER A 99 -0.18 19.75 -1.05
N PHE A 100 0.53 19.17 -1.99
CA PHE A 100 0.04 18.10 -2.82
C PHE A 100 1.15 17.04 -3.06
N GLU A 101 0.70 15.84 -3.36
CA GLU A 101 1.53 14.69 -3.68
C GLU A 101 1.09 14.10 -5.01
N GLY A 102 2.02 13.48 -5.70
CA GLY A 102 1.73 12.84 -6.97
C GLY A 102 2.93 12.07 -7.50
N THR A 103 2.87 11.70 -8.75
CA THR A 103 3.91 10.97 -9.45
C THR A 103 4.31 11.69 -10.73
N MET A 104 5.59 11.65 -11.06
CA MET A 104 6.14 12.10 -12.34
C MET A 104 6.74 10.88 -13.04
N HIS A 105 6.26 10.57 -14.24
CA HIS A 105 6.78 9.51 -15.09
C HIS A 105 7.63 10.12 -16.20
N ILE A 106 8.82 9.58 -16.42
CA ILE A 106 9.77 10.08 -17.43
C ILE A 106 10.44 8.87 -18.09
N ARG A 107 10.38 8.80 -19.43
CA ARG A 107 11.11 7.83 -20.23
C ARG A 107 12.55 8.32 -20.49
N GLU A 108 13.48 7.40 -20.70
CA GLU A 108 14.85 7.75 -21.08
C GLU A 108 14.89 8.61 -22.34
N GLY A 109 15.66 9.69 -22.27
CA GLY A 109 15.76 10.71 -23.30
C GLY A 109 14.64 11.74 -23.30
N GLU A 110 13.53 11.50 -22.60
CA GLU A 110 12.38 12.42 -22.52
C GLU A 110 12.54 13.44 -21.40
N THR A 111 11.74 14.50 -21.53
CA THR A 111 11.66 15.59 -20.56
C THR A 111 10.22 15.75 -20.10
N SER A 112 10.00 15.84 -18.79
CA SER A 112 8.67 16.06 -18.21
C SER A 112 8.70 17.16 -17.17
N ASN A 113 7.62 17.92 -17.10
CA ASN A 113 7.30 18.87 -16.04
C ASN A 113 5.91 18.58 -15.43
N GLU A 114 5.33 17.43 -15.77
CA GLU A 114 3.97 17.05 -15.37
C GLU A 114 3.98 16.15 -14.15
N ILE A 115 3.18 16.52 -13.14
CA ILE A 115 2.92 15.70 -11.94
C ILE A 115 1.47 15.28 -11.97
N VAL A 116 1.23 13.97 -11.98
CA VAL A 116 -0.09 13.37 -11.83
C VAL A 116 -0.37 13.21 -10.35
N THR A 117 -1.42 13.86 -9.83
CA THR A 117 -1.73 13.87 -8.39
C THR A 117 -2.24 12.52 -7.88
N ASP A 118 -2.02 12.24 -6.59
CA ASP A 118 -2.61 11.08 -5.91
C ASP A 118 -4.10 11.30 -5.58
N LYS A 119 -4.54 12.57 -5.49
CA LYS A 119 -5.94 12.92 -5.25
C LYS A 119 -6.74 12.85 -6.55
N ASN A 120 -7.92 12.24 -6.49
CA ASN A 120 -8.85 12.23 -7.60
C ASN A 120 -9.78 13.42 -7.55
N PHE A 121 -10.15 13.90 -8.75
CA PHE A 121 -11.02 15.04 -8.96
C PHE A 121 -12.19 14.61 -9.85
N PHE A 122 -13.36 15.12 -9.55
CA PHE A 122 -14.47 15.09 -10.47
C PHE A 122 -14.29 16.22 -11.49
N LYS A 123 -14.35 15.86 -12.77
CA LYS A 123 -14.09 16.75 -13.90
C LYS A 123 -15.29 16.74 -14.81
N ILE A 124 -15.73 17.91 -15.25
CA ILE A 124 -16.84 18.04 -16.18
C ILE A 124 -16.60 19.19 -17.15
N GLN A 125 -16.88 18.93 -18.41
CA GLN A 125 -16.91 19.90 -19.48
C GLN A 125 -18.26 19.77 -20.20
N ILE A 126 -18.90 20.86 -20.49
CA ILE A 126 -20.19 20.89 -21.19
C ILE A 126 -20.04 21.75 -22.45
N GLU A 127 -20.55 21.21 -23.57
CA GLU A 127 -20.48 21.84 -24.89
C GLU A 127 -21.85 21.80 -25.53
N GLU A 128 -22.20 22.91 -26.19
CA GLU A 128 -23.35 23.00 -27.09
C GLU A 128 -23.00 23.92 -28.28
N LYS A 129 -23.16 23.37 -29.51
CA LYS A 129 -22.98 24.16 -30.77
C LYS A 129 -21.64 24.88 -30.90
N GLY A 130 -20.57 24.32 -30.32
CA GLY A 130 -19.23 24.88 -30.36
C GLY A 130 -18.91 25.84 -29.20
N ASP A 131 -19.87 26.14 -28.33
CA ASP A 131 -19.61 26.84 -27.07
C ASP A 131 -19.26 25.81 -25.99
N VAL A 132 -18.11 26.00 -25.34
CA VAL A 132 -17.50 25.01 -24.40
C VAL A 132 -17.23 25.67 -23.06
N LEU A 133 -17.82 25.15 -22.01
CA LEU A 133 -17.50 25.50 -20.63
C LEU A 133 -16.79 24.39 -19.90
N ASN A 134 -15.57 24.69 -19.38
CA ASN A 134 -14.81 23.86 -18.47
C ASN A 134 -15.06 24.32 -17.04
N TYR A 135 -15.57 23.46 -16.19
CA TYR A 135 -15.78 23.77 -14.79
C TYR A 135 -14.55 23.43 -13.96
N GLN A 136 -14.43 24.08 -12.81
CA GLN A 136 -13.34 23.80 -11.88
C GLN A 136 -13.40 22.34 -11.41
N ASP A 137 -12.25 21.66 -11.44
CA ASP A 137 -12.10 20.30 -10.91
C ASP A 137 -12.38 20.27 -9.42
N VAL A 138 -13.26 19.39 -8.98
CA VAL A 138 -13.66 19.23 -7.58
C VAL A 138 -12.95 18.03 -6.98
N PRO A 139 -12.03 18.23 -6.01
CA PRO A 139 -11.38 17.12 -5.34
C PRO A 139 -12.39 16.36 -4.48
N TYR A 140 -12.40 15.04 -4.57
CA TYR A 140 -13.28 14.22 -3.75
C TYR A 140 -12.63 12.87 -3.42
N LEU A 141 -12.67 12.49 -2.14
CA LEU A 141 -12.18 11.21 -1.66
C LEU A 141 -13.28 10.14 -1.77
N MET A 142 -13.44 9.60 -2.99
CA MET A 142 -14.43 8.57 -3.26
C MET A 142 -14.00 7.23 -2.65
N SER A 143 -14.92 6.57 -1.96
CA SER A 143 -14.71 5.23 -1.40
C SER A 143 -16.05 4.50 -1.22
N PRO A 144 -16.05 3.18 -0.96
CA PRO A 144 -17.30 2.45 -0.69
C PRO A 144 -18.15 3.03 0.44
N LEU A 145 -17.52 3.60 1.47
CA LEU A 145 -18.18 4.20 2.63
C LEU A 145 -18.32 5.72 2.56
N HIS A 146 -17.77 6.37 1.54
CA HIS A 146 -17.85 7.81 1.34
C HIS A 146 -18.08 8.11 -0.15
N LYS A 147 -19.34 8.12 -0.55
CA LYS A 147 -19.78 8.27 -1.96
C LYS A 147 -20.91 9.27 -2.17
N ASP A 148 -21.17 10.14 -1.21
CA ASP A 148 -22.30 11.07 -1.25
C ASP A 148 -21.99 12.36 -2.04
N PHE A 149 -21.24 12.22 -3.14
CA PHE A 149 -20.92 13.35 -4.00
C PHE A 149 -22.13 13.81 -4.78
N ASN A 150 -22.40 15.11 -4.73
CA ASN A 150 -23.37 15.78 -5.60
C ASN A 150 -22.84 17.15 -6.02
N ALA A 151 -23.15 17.55 -7.26
CA ALA A 151 -22.78 18.84 -7.81
C ALA A 151 -23.82 19.30 -8.83
N THR A 152 -24.01 20.61 -8.94
CA THR A 152 -24.87 21.23 -9.93
C THR A 152 -24.05 22.22 -10.76
N TYR A 153 -24.16 22.12 -12.06
CA TYR A 153 -23.46 22.95 -13.03
C TYR A 153 -24.49 23.68 -13.88
N ASP A 154 -24.32 24.96 -14.06
CA ASP A 154 -25.18 25.81 -14.93
C ASP A 154 -24.47 26.04 -16.26
N PHE A 155 -25.10 25.65 -17.35
CA PHE A 155 -24.67 25.94 -18.71
C PHE A 155 -25.71 26.82 -19.39
N HIS A 156 -25.52 28.13 -19.40
CA HIS A 156 -26.43 29.12 -19.99
C HIS A 156 -27.91 28.95 -19.57
N GLY A 157 -28.15 28.73 -18.27
CA GLY A 157 -29.47 28.51 -17.71
C GLY A 157 -30.00 27.06 -17.84
N LYS A 158 -29.20 26.15 -18.36
CA LYS A 158 -29.48 24.70 -18.37
C LYS A 158 -28.73 24.02 -17.21
N GLU A 159 -29.46 23.61 -16.21
CA GLU A 159 -28.85 22.89 -15.06
C GLU A 159 -28.50 21.46 -15.42
N VAL A 160 -27.26 21.08 -15.15
CA VAL A 160 -26.78 19.69 -15.18
C VAL A 160 -26.39 19.28 -13.77
N LYS A 161 -27.06 18.25 -13.22
CA LYS A 161 -26.80 17.75 -11.87
C LYS A 161 -26.12 16.40 -11.94
N VAL A 162 -25.16 16.19 -11.07
CA VAL A 162 -24.40 14.96 -10.94
C VAL A 162 -24.58 14.42 -9.55
N PHE A 163 -24.95 13.13 -9.44
CA PHE A 163 -25.08 12.42 -8.17
C PHE A 163 -24.28 11.13 -8.24
N ALA A 164 -23.33 10.93 -7.33
CA ALA A 164 -22.71 9.63 -7.15
C ALA A 164 -23.74 8.66 -6.55
N LYS A 165 -23.89 7.49 -7.14
CA LYS A 165 -24.83 6.46 -6.69
C LYS A 165 -24.13 5.27 -6.07
N ASP A 166 -22.99 4.87 -6.65
CA ASP A 166 -22.23 3.75 -6.15
C ASP A 166 -20.75 3.86 -6.51
N TYR A 167 -19.90 3.24 -5.69
CA TYR A 167 -18.48 3.10 -5.94
C TYR A 167 -18.08 1.64 -5.73
N ILE A 168 -17.71 0.98 -6.84
CA ILE A 168 -17.45 -0.45 -6.87
C ILE A 168 -15.96 -0.63 -7.08
N GLN A 169 -15.27 -1.15 -6.07
CA GLN A 169 -13.85 -1.40 -6.16
C GLN A 169 -13.58 -2.63 -7.04
N ARG A 170 -12.58 -2.53 -7.93
CA ARG A 170 -12.15 -3.65 -8.80
C ARG A 170 -13.35 -4.31 -9.49
N LYS A 171 -14.19 -3.51 -10.14
CA LYS A 171 -15.47 -3.94 -10.67
C LYS A 171 -15.36 -5.16 -11.56
N LYS A 172 -16.08 -6.21 -11.22
CA LYS A 172 -16.29 -7.40 -12.05
C LYS A 172 -17.77 -7.55 -12.36
N ASP A 173 -18.05 -7.90 -13.61
CA ASP A 173 -19.39 -8.23 -14.03
C ASP A 173 -19.59 -9.74 -13.97
N SER A 174 -20.73 -10.17 -13.44
CA SER A 174 -21.18 -11.56 -13.47
C SER A 174 -22.62 -11.64 -13.97
N LEU A 175 -22.91 -12.64 -14.75
CA LEU A 175 -24.24 -12.88 -15.27
C LEU A 175 -24.99 -13.79 -14.31
N ILE A 176 -26.05 -13.27 -13.70
CA ILE A 176 -27.00 -14.06 -12.91
C ILE A 176 -28.05 -14.59 -13.86
N ALA A 177 -28.21 -15.91 -13.92
CA ALA A 177 -29.19 -16.55 -14.76
C ALA A 177 -30.63 -16.11 -14.38
N GLU A 178 -31.37 -15.64 -15.38
CA GLU A 178 -32.74 -15.19 -15.25
C GLU A 178 -33.50 -15.58 -16.51
N PRO A 179 -34.57 -16.40 -16.42
CA PRO A 179 -35.27 -16.94 -17.62
C PRO A 179 -35.78 -15.86 -18.56
N ASN A 180 -36.26 -14.74 -18.00
CA ASN A 180 -36.77 -13.59 -18.76
C ASN A 180 -35.71 -12.47 -18.94
N GLY A 181 -34.44 -12.75 -18.59
CA GLY A 181 -33.34 -11.80 -18.71
C GLY A 181 -32.91 -11.59 -20.18
N SER A 182 -32.08 -10.56 -20.36
CA SER A 182 -31.44 -10.30 -21.67
C SER A 182 -30.49 -11.44 -22.07
N GLU A 183 -30.36 -11.66 -23.39
CA GLU A 183 -29.37 -12.59 -23.91
C GLU A 183 -28.00 -11.95 -23.99
N TYR A 184 -26.95 -12.69 -23.60
CA TYR A 184 -25.56 -12.22 -23.61
C TYR A 184 -24.64 -13.24 -24.30
N LEU A 185 -23.70 -12.71 -25.06
CA LEU A 185 -22.50 -13.42 -25.47
C LEU A 185 -21.45 -13.29 -24.36
N HIS A 186 -21.01 -14.42 -23.81
CA HIS A 186 -19.96 -14.45 -22.78
C HIS A 186 -18.62 -14.69 -23.44
N LEU A 187 -17.70 -13.76 -23.26
CA LEU A 187 -16.33 -13.80 -23.74
C LEU A 187 -15.37 -13.82 -22.55
N VAL A 188 -14.25 -14.50 -22.71
CA VAL A 188 -13.13 -14.46 -21.77
C VAL A 188 -11.90 -13.99 -22.52
N SER A 189 -11.29 -12.92 -22.04
CA SER A 189 -10.02 -12.41 -22.58
C SER A 189 -8.97 -12.35 -21.48
N THR A 190 -7.70 -12.35 -21.88
CA THR A 190 -6.56 -12.08 -21.02
C THR A 190 -5.88 -10.82 -21.51
N GLY A 191 -5.71 -9.86 -20.62
CA GLY A 191 -5.01 -8.60 -20.87
C GLY A 191 -4.08 -8.24 -19.71
N ASN A 192 -3.62 -7.01 -19.67
CA ASN A 192 -2.73 -6.50 -18.62
C ASN A 192 -3.32 -6.59 -17.20
N THR A 193 -4.66 -6.64 -17.09
CA THR A 193 -5.39 -6.80 -15.82
C THR A 193 -5.73 -8.27 -15.49
N GLY A 194 -5.13 -9.23 -16.23
CA GLY A 194 -5.38 -10.65 -16.07
C GLY A 194 -6.62 -11.15 -16.84
N ARG A 195 -7.23 -12.24 -16.36
CA ARG A 195 -8.41 -12.85 -16.96
C ARG A 195 -9.66 -12.02 -16.71
N GLN A 196 -10.35 -11.61 -17.80
CA GLN A 196 -11.59 -10.82 -17.76
C GLN A 196 -12.75 -11.61 -18.35
N ASN A 197 -13.91 -11.61 -17.67
CA ASN A 197 -15.18 -12.05 -18.21
C ASN A 197 -15.91 -10.84 -18.80
N ILE A 198 -16.30 -10.93 -20.05
CA ILE A 198 -16.92 -9.85 -20.81
C ILE A 198 -18.26 -10.37 -21.33
N TYR A 199 -19.31 -9.59 -21.12
CA TYR A 199 -20.66 -9.92 -21.56
C TYR A 199 -21.15 -8.85 -22.53
N ILE A 200 -21.59 -9.25 -23.73
CA ILE A 200 -22.03 -8.35 -24.79
C ILE A 200 -23.47 -8.67 -25.16
N LYS A 201 -24.35 -7.67 -25.17
CA LYS A 201 -25.73 -7.80 -25.65
C LYS A 201 -25.81 -7.74 -27.17
N PRO A 202 -26.88 -8.26 -27.78
CA PRO A 202 -27.16 -8.01 -29.18
C PRO A 202 -27.22 -6.53 -29.51
N GLY A 203 -26.49 -6.07 -30.53
CA GLY A 203 -26.37 -4.68 -30.94
C GLY A 203 -25.32 -3.86 -30.18
N GLU A 204 -24.69 -4.42 -29.13
CA GLU A 204 -23.65 -3.75 -28.33
C GLU A 204 -22.26 -3.93 -28.97
N THR A 205 -21.41 -2.94 -28.73
CA THR A 205 -19.98 -2.95 -29.09
C THR A 205 -19.14 -2.68 -27.86
N LYS A 206 -18.04 -3.45 -27.68
CA LYS A 206 -17.06 -3.21 -26.62
C LYS A 206 -15.65 -3.18 -27.19
N SER A 207 -14.80 -2.35 -26.66
CA SER A 207 -13.36 -2.39 -26.92
C SER A 207 -12.69 -3.34 -25.91
N ILE A 208 -11.94 -4.32 -26.43
CA ILE A 208 -11.20 -5.31 -25.63
C ILE A 208 -9.75 -5.25 -26.08
N ASN A 209 -8.85 -4.83 -25.21
CA ASN A 209 -7.43 -4.64 -25.52
C ASN A 209 -7.21 -3.82 -26.82
N GLY A 210 -7.96 -2.73 -27.00
CA GLY A 210 -7.87 -1.86 -28.18
C GLY A 210 -8.61 -2.38 -29.43
N THR A 211 -9.11 -3.61 -29.42
CA THR A 211 -9.87 -4.19 -30.56
C THR A 211 -11.37 -4.05 -30.32
N LEU A 212 -12.11 -3.56 -31.31
CA LEU A 212 -13.58 -3.49 -31.25
C LEU A 212 -14.17 -4.90 -31.44
N VAL A 213 -15.09 -5.26 -30.55
CA VAL A 213 -15.81 -6.53 -30.56
C VAL A 213 -17.31 -6.23 -30.54
N THR A 214 -18.06 -6.81 -31.44
CA THR A 214 -19.50 -6.56 -31.61
C THR A 214 -20.31 -7.86 -31.60
N PHE A 215 -21.56 -7.76 -31.18
CA PHE A 215 -22.50 -8.86 -31.26
C PHE A 215 -23.78 -8.45 -31.98
N ASN A 216 -24.12 -9.12 -33.09
CA ASN A 216 -25.23 -8.80 -33.99
C ASN A 216 -25.23 -7.31 -34.45
N ARG A 217 -24.07 -6.75 -34.68
CA ARG A 217 -23.87 -5.40 -35.21
C ARG A 217 -22.66 -5.38 -36.12
N ALA A 218 -22.81 -4.93 -37.35
CA ALA A 218 -21.72 -4.81 -38.30
C ALA A 218 -20.95 -3.51 -38.04
N ILE A 219 -19.64 -3.62 -37.84
CA ILE A 219 -18.70 -2.49 -37.73
C ILE A 219 -17.43 -2.88 -38.48
N ASP A 220 -17.02 -2.05 -39.42
CA ASP A 220 -15.82 -2.30 -40.20
C ASP A 220 -14.56 -2.33 -39.31
N GLY A 221 -13.69 -3.31 -39.52
CA GLY A 221 -12.48 -3.51 -38.72
C GLY A 221 -12.69 -4.14 -37.33
N ALA A 222 -13.92 -4.49 -36.95
CA ALA A 222 -14.22 -5.13 -35.67
C ALA A 222 -14.22 -6.67 -35.78
N VAL A 223 -14.05 -7.33 -34.63
CA VAL A 223 -14.40 -8.75 -34.48
C VAL A 223 -15.91 -8.83 -34.30
N GLU A 224 -16.60 -9.42 -35.26
CA GLU A 224 -18.05 -9.50 -35.26
C GLU A 224 -18.52 -10.92 -34.90
N PHE A 225 -19.38 -10.99 -33.89
CA PHE A 225 -20.14 -12.19 -33.57
C PHE A 225 -21.57 -12.07 -34.10
N LYS A 226 -22.09 -13.09 -34.73
CA LYS A 226 -23.46 -13.15 -35.27
C LYS A 226 -24.17 -14.40 -34.81
N LYS A 227 -25.45 -14.28 -34.47
CA LYS A 227 -26.35 -15.40 -34.22
C LYS A 227 -27.25 -15.55 -35.42
N GLU A 228 -27.24 -16.71 -36.04
CA GLU A 228 -28.10 -17.05 -37.19
C GLU A 228 -28.56 -18.51 -37.09
N GLY A 229 -29.85 -18.76 -37.19
CA GLY A 229 -30.40 -20.13 -37.12
C GLY A 229 -30.09 -20.88 -35.80
N GLY A 230 -29.83 -20.15 -34.70
CA GLY A 230 -29.46 -20.76 -33.43
C GLY A 230 -27.95 -21.07 -33.28
N GLN A 231 -27.18 -20.92 -34.35
CA GLN A 231 -25.74 -21.10 -34.36
C GLN A 231 -25.01 -19.75 -34.24
N LEU A 232 -23.83 -19.77 -33.61
CA LEU A 232 -22.95 -18.60 -33.51
C LEU A 232 -21.88 -18.63 -34.60
N PHE A 233 -21.65 -17.49 -35.20
CA PHE A 233 -20.61 -17.25 -36.21
C PHE A 233 -19.67 -16.15 -35.71
N ILE A 234 -18.42 -16.21 -36.17
CA ILE A 234 -17.39 -15.19 -35.95
C ILE A 234 -16.86 -14.68 -37.30
N LYS A 235 -16.66 -13.37 -37.41
CA LYS A 235 -15.92 -12.73 -38.50
C LYS A 235 -14.76 -11.93 -37.88
N THR A 236 -13.57 -12.08 -38.40
CA THR A 236 -12.36 -11.43 -37.91
C THR A 236 -11.80 -10.46 -38.95
N PRO A 237 -11.28 -9.28 -38.55
CA PRO A 237 -10.74 -8.28 -39.49
C PRO A 237 -9.38 -8.69 -40.11
N VAL A 238 -8.81 -9.79 -39.63
CA VAL A 238 -7.56 -10.41 -40.12
C VAL A 238 -7.71 -11.93 -40.07
N ASP A 239 -6.86 -12.64 -40.78
CA ASP A 239 -6.74 -14.08 -40.60
C ASP A 239 -6.32 -14.38 -39.16
N ALA A 240 -7.05 -15.26 -38.48
CA ALA A 240 -6.78 -15.55 -37.07
C ALA A 240 -6.72 -17.05 -36.82
N ALA A 241 -5.79 -17.47 -36.00
CA ALA A 241 -5.68 -18.86 -35.57
C ALA A 241 -6.58 -19.12 -34.37
N PHE A 242 -7.13 -20.32 -34.29
CA PHE A 242 -7.76 -20.78 -33.05
C PHE A 242 -7.31 -22.20 -32.68
N MET A 243 -7.36 -22.50 -31.39
CA MET A 243 -7.05 -23.83 -30.84
C MET A 243 -8.14 -24.23 -29.86
N THR A 244 -8.76 -25.40 -30.11
CA THR A 244 -9.76 -25.97 -29.21
C THR A 244 -9.09 -26.51 -27.94
N MET A 245 -9.48 -26.01 -26.77
CA MET A 245 -8.78 -26.29 -25.51
C MET A 245 -8.81 -27.76 -25.08
N ALA A 246 -9.87 -28.50 -25.42
CA ALA A 246 -10.03 -29.91 -25.02
C ALA A 246 -9.22 -30.89 -25.90
N THR A 247 -9.19 -30.66 -27.22
CA THR A 247 -8.60 -31.58 -28.21
C THR A 247 -7.25 -31.10 -28.73
N GLN A 248 -6.86 -29.84 -28.42
CA GLN A 248 -5.71 -29.13 -28.99
C GLN A 248 -5.75 -29.05 -30.54
N ALA A 249 -6.92 -29.32 -31.13
CA ALA A 249 -7.12 -29.18 -32.57
C ALA A 249 -7.02 -27.70 -32.96
N THR A 250 -6.20 -27.40 -33.94
CA THR A 250 -5.97 -26.06 -34.49
C THR A 250 -6.80 -25.83 -35.74
N GLY A 251 -7.20 -24.57 -35.92
CA GLY A 251 -7.88 -24.10 -37.13
C GLY A 251 -7.57 -22.62 -37.36
N SER A 252 -8.08 -22.08 -38.48
CA SER A 252 -7.94 -20.66 -38.79
C SER A 252 -9.25 -20.06 -39.26
N THR A 253 -9.48 -18.80 -39.00
CA THR A 253 -10.53 -17.99 -39.60
C THR A 253 -9.94 -17.18 -40.75
N LYS A 254 -10.73 -16.99 -41.79
CA LYS A 254 -10.36 -16.11 -42.91
C LYS A 254 -10.86 -14.69 -42.64
N LYS A 255 -10.05 -13.75 -43.08
CA LYS A 255 -10.35 -12.32 -42.98
C LYS A 255 -11.71 -12.01 -43.63
N ASP A 256 -12.51 -11.22 -42.91
CA ASP A 256 -13.82 -10.67 -43.34
C ASP A 256 -14.87 -11.70 -43.76
N GLU A 257 -14.68 -13.00 -43.46
CA GLU A 257 -15.65 -14.07 -43.71
C GLU A 257 -16.32 -14.54 -42.41
N PHE A 258 -17.65 -14.72 -42.40
CA PHE A 258 -18.34 -15.37 -41.29
C PHE A 258 -18.13 -16.88 -41.33
N GLN A 259 -17.61 -17.41 -40.21
CA GLN A 259 -17.37 -18.84 -40.05
C GLN A 259 -18.04 -19.34 -38.77
N PRO A 260 -18.44 -20.62 -38.69
CA PRO A 260 -19.01 -21.19 -37.48
C PRO A 260 -18.06 -21.01 -36.29
N LEU A 261 -18.58 -20.53 -35.17
CA LEU A 261 -17.81 -20.29 -33.95
C LEU A 261 -17.49 -21.62 -33.27
N ALA A 262 -16.21 -21.94 -33.11
CA ALA A 262 -15.76 -23.04 -32.25
C ALA A 262 -15.78 -22.62 -30.80
N LEU A 263 -16.73 -23.13 -30.01
CA LEU A 263 -16.79 -22.89 -28.58
C LEU A 263 -15.61 -23.54 -27.85
N ARG A 264 -15.25 -22.98 -26.69
CA ARG A 264 -14.11 -23.43 -25.85
C ARG A 264 -12.78 -23.47 -26.60
N SER A 265 -12.63 -22.60 -27.58
CA SER A 265 -11.42 -22.44 -28.38
C SER A 265 -10.79 -21.08 -28.12
N LEU A 266 -9.46 -21.06 -28.02
CA LEU A 266 -8.67 -19.85 -27.88
C LEU A 266 -8.44 -19.28 -29.28
N TYR A 267 -9.04 -18.15 -29.57
CA TYR A 267 -8.81 -17.34 -30.77
C TYR A 267 -7.68 -16.35 -30.49
N THR A 268 -6.73 -16.27 -31.41
CA THR A 268 -5.65 -15.28 -31.40
C THR A 268 -5.81 -14.36 -32.61
N ILE A 269 -6.22 -13.12 -32.37
CA ILE A 269 -6.54 -12.11 -33.38
C ILE A 269 -5.60 -10.93 -33.14
N ASN A 270 -4.47 -10.87 -33.85
CA ASN A 270 -3.34 -9.99 -33.49
C ASN A 270 -2.95 -10.18 -32.00
N GLU A 271 -2.99 -9.13 -31.20
CA GLU A 271 -2.70 -9.18 -29.76
C GLU A 271 -3.89 -9.65 -28.90
N LEU A 272 -5.10 -9.64 -29.45
CA LEU A 272 -6.29 -10.06 -28.73
C LEU A 272 -6.36 -11.57 -28.61
N LYS A 273 -6.37 -12.09 -27.39
CA LYS A 273 -6.63 -13.49 -27.06
C LYS A 273 -8.02 -13.61 -26.47
N LEU A 274 -8.88 -14.40 -27.12
CA LEU A 274 -10.30 -14.47 -26.82
C LEU A 274 -10.79 -15.91 -26.76
N VAL A 275 -11.62 -16.23 -25.78
CA VAL A 275 -12.30 -17.53 -25.66
C VAL A 275 -13.80 -17.28 -25.52
N VAL A 276 -14.60 -18.04 -26.23
CA VAL A 276 -16.04 -18.16 -26.01
C VAL A 276 -16.30 -19.48 -25.28
N PRO A 277 -16.44 -19.46 -23.94
CA PRO A 277 -16.48 -20.71 -23.18
C PRO A 277 -17.76 -21.50 -23.35
N GLU A 278 -18.85 -20.85 -23.71
CA GLU A 278 -20.18 -21.45 -23.83
C GLU A 278 -21.06 -20.63 -24.76
N GLY A 279 -22.20 -21.19 -25.15
CA GLY A 279 -23.19 -20.50 -25.98
C GLY A 279 -23.80 -19.29 -25.28
N LEU A 280 -24.81 -18.70 -25.91
CA LEU A 280 -25.49 -17.53 -25.35
C LEU A 280 -26.20 -17.86 -24.04
N LYS A 281 -26.16 -16.94 -23.10
CA LYS A 281 -26.84 -17.06 -21.82
C LYS A 281 -27.87 -15.96 -21.64
N LYS A 282 -29.00 -16.31 -21.04
CA LYS A 282 -30.01 -15.35 -20.57
C LYS A 282 -29.80 -15.02 -19.10
N GLY A 283 -29.88 -13.75 -18.78
CA GLY A 283 -29.70 -13.32 -17.41
C GLY A 283 -29.69 -11.81 -17.24
N ARG A 284 -29.36 -11.42 -16.02
CA ARG A 284 -29.10 -10.02 -15.64
C ARG A 284 -27.65 -9.86 -15.25
N LEU A 285 -26.99 -8.86 -15.85
CA LEU A 285 -25.63 -8.51 -15.49
C LEU A 285 -25.63 -7.79 -14.15
N MET A 286 -24.85 -8.29 -13.20
CA MET A 286 -24.61 -7.64 -11.92
C MET A 286 -23.14 -7.35 -11.75
N ALA A 287 -22.84 -6.16 -11.21
CA ALA A 287 -21.51 -5.74 -10.86
C ALA A 287 -21.19 -6.18 -9.43
N PHE A 288 -20.01 -6.73 -9.23
CA PHE A 288 -19.49 -7.14 -7.92
C PHE A 288 -18.12 -6.52 -7.69
N GLU A 289 -17.78 -6.37 -6.42
CA GLU A 289 -16.44 -6.01 -6.00
C GLU A 289 -15.49 -7.19 -6.21
N GLY A 290 -14.35 -6.94 -6.83
CA GLY A 290 -13.30 -7.92 -7.07
C GLY A 290 -12.44 -8.20 -5.84
N ASP A 291 -11.73 -9.33 -5.86
CA ASP A 291 -10.80 -9.72 -4.78
C ASP A 291 -9.63 -8.74 -4.67
N LYS A 292 -9.29 -8.35 -3.43
CA LYS A 292 -8.25 -7.34 -3.14
C LYS A 292 -6.87 -7.74 -3.67
N LYS A 293 -6.54 -9.04 -3.68
CA LYS A 293 -5.23 -9.55 -4.10
C LYS A 293 -5.22 -9.99 -5.56
N LYS A 294 -6.24 -10.71 -5.99
CA LYS A 294 -6.29 -11.31 -7.34
C LYS A 294 -6.66 -10.28 -8.41
N ASP A 295 -7.50 -9.31 -8.06
CA ASP A 295 -8.04 -8.33 -8.98
C ASP A 295 -7.46 -6.92 -8.75
N ALA A 296 -6.26 -6.82 -8.17
CA ALA A 296 -5.63 -5.55 -7.80
C ALA A 296 -5.43 -4.58 -8.98
N MET A 297 -5.32 -5.11 -10.20
CA MET A 297 -5.16 -4.33 -11.44
C MET A 297 -6.49 -3.97 -12.13
N VAL A 298 -7.62 -4.52 -11.64
CA VAL A 298 -8.93 -4.20 -12.20
C VAL A 298 -9.34 -2.80 -11.74
N PRO A 299 -9.78 -1.91 -12.65
CA PRO A 299 -10.17 -0.55 -12.29
C PRO A 299 -11.38 -0.53 -11.35
N ASP A 300 -11.40 0.48 -10.49
CA ASP A 300 -12.60 0.84 -9.74
C ASP A 300 -13.60 1.53 -10.69
N VAL A 301 -14.88 1.49 -10.34
CA VAL A 301 -15.93 2.18 -11.12
C VAL A 301 -16.78 3.05 -10.22
N LEU A 302 -16.87 4.33 -10.58
CA LEU A 302 -17.81 5.28 -10.01
C LEU A 302 -19.07 5.32 -10.87
N ARG A 303 -20.20 4.90 -10.31
CA ARG A 303 -21.53 5.01 -10.93
C ARG A 303 -22.17 6.32 -10.55
N ILE A 304 -22.45 7.16 -11.53
CA ILE A 304 -23.14 8.45 -11.36
C ILE A 304 -24.50 8.44 -12.04
N GLU A 305 -25.42 9.23 -11.52
CA GLU A 305 -26.62 9.67 -12.21
C GLU A 305 -26.39 11.10 -12.71
N LEU A 306 -26.43 11.27 -14.00
CA LEU A 306 -26.38 12.56 -14.66
C LEU A 306 -27.81 13.00 -14.97
N GLN A 307 -28.21 14.17 -14.47
CA GLN A 307 -29.52 14.74 -14.71
C GLN A 307 -29.36 16.04 -15.50
N GLY A 308 -29.86 16.04 -16.73
CA GLY A 308 -29.99 17.23 -17.55
C GLY A 308 -31.34 17.91 -17.35
N PRO A 309 -31.65 18.94 -18.15
CA PRO A 309 -32.91 19.69 -18.05
C PRO A 309 -34.17 18.82 -18.25
N LYS A 310 -34.10 17.78 -19.07
CA LYS A 310 -35.26 16.95 -19.44
C LYS A 310 -35.06 15.48 -19.18
N THR A 311 -33.84 14.99 -19.25
CA THR A 311 -33.50 13.57 -19.18
C THR A 311 -32.53 13.27 -18.06
N LYS A 312 -32.47 12.02 -17.67
CA LYS A 312 -31.46 11.50 -16.73
C LYS A 312 -30.89 10.18 -17.19
N GLN A 313 -29.62 9.98 -16.94
CA GLN A 313 -28.89 8.80 -17.38
C GLN A 313 -27.92 8.31 -16.31
N MET A 314 -27.83 6.99 -16.15
CA MET A 314 -26.80 6.35 -15.33
C MET A 314 -25.53 6.16 -16.14
N VAL A 315 -24.40 6.52 -15.59
CA VAL A 315 -23.09 6.48 -16.24
C VAL A 315 -22.08 5.84 -15.31
N ASP A 316 -21.37 4.83 -15.82
CA ASP A 316 -20.24 4.21 -15.13
C ASP A 316 -18.94 4.89 -15.63
N LEU A 317 -18.18 5.46 -14.70
CA LEU A 317 -16.86 6.07 -14.94
C LEU A 317 -15.79 5.10 -14.45
N SER A 318 -14.84 4.74 -15.32
CA SER A 318 -13.66 3.96 -14.92
C SER A 318 -12.72 4.87 -14.13
N VAL A 319 -12.25 4.38 -12.99
CA VAL A 319 -11.30 5.07 -12.12
C VAL A 319 -9.96 4.38 -12.25
N GLU A 320 -9.15 4.83 -13.19
CA GLU A 320 -7.83 4.30 -13.47
C GLU A 320 -6.76 5.08 -12.71
N LYS A 321 -5.96 4.37 -11.92
CA LYS A 321 -4.85 5.00 -11.20
C LYS A 321 -3.85 5.60 -12.18
N GLY A 322 -3.48 6.84 -11.95
CA GLY A 322 -2.47 7.53 -12.76
C GLY A 322 -2.94 8.00 -14.15
N ASN A 323 -4.19 7.74 -14.54
CA ASN A 323 -4.73 8.22 -15.83
C ASN A 323 -5.55 9.51 -15.64
N PRO A 324 -5.00 10.68 -15.97
CA PRO A 324 -5.72 11.95 -15.83
C PRO A 324 -6.79 12.16 -16.92
N ASN A 325 -6.78 11.36 -17.98
CA ASN A 325 -7.59 11.55 -19.19
C ASN A 325 -8.73 10.53 -19.34
N ALA A 326 -9.11 9.85 -18.26
CA ALA A 326 -10.24 8.92 -18.25
C ALA A 326 -11.59 9.68 -18.28
N PHE A 327 -11.97 10.20 -19.45
CA PHE A 327 -13.24 10.88 -19.68
C PHE A 327 -14.23 9.97 -20.42
N LYS A 328 -15.52 10.17 -20.12
CA LYS A 328 -16.63 9.60 -20.86
C LYS A 328 -17.48 10.69 -21.48
N GLN A 329 -17.72 10.60 -22.77
CA GLN A 329 -18.57 11.52 -23.51
C GLN A 329 -20.02 11.02 -23.52
N ILE A 330 -20.94 11.92 -23.22
CA ILE A 330 -22.39 11.66 -23.13
C ILE A 330 -23.12 12.79 -23.84
N THR A 331 -24.04 12.43 -24.72
CA THR A 331 -24.93 13.40 -25.36
C THR A 331 -26.30 13.26 -24.74
N MET A 332 -26.81 14.35 -24.13
CA MET A 332 -28.14 14.41 -23.54
C MET A 332 -28.73 15.83 -23.64
N ASP A 333 -30.01 15.92 -23.92
CA ASP A 333 -30.76 17.18 -24.01
C ASP A 333 -30.12 18.22 -24.96
N GLY A 334 -29.40 17.74 -26.02
CA GLY A 334 -28.68 18.60 -26.97
C GLY A 334 -27.32 19.10 -26.46
N LEU A 335 -26.91 18.70 -25.23
CA LEU A 335 -25.61 18.99 -24.67
C LEU A 335 -24.65 17.80 -24.91
N ASN A 336 -23.42 18.13 -25.24
CA ASN A 336 -22.30 17.17 -25.25
C ASN A 336 -21.52 17.33 -23.94
N ILE A 337 -21.56 16.33 -23.09
CA ILE A 337 -21.00 16.38 -21.74
C ILE A 337 -19.83 15.40 -21.66
N MET A 338 -18.64 15.92 -21.39
CA MET A 338 -17.48 15.10 -21.03
C MET A 338 -17.36 15.07 -19.50
N VAL A 339 -17.40 13.88 -18.92
CA VAL A 339 -17.32 13.69 -17.48
C VAL A 339 -16.27 12.64 -17.14
N GLY A 340 -15.49 12.89 -16.11
CA GLY A 340 -14.45 11.99 -15.65
C GLY A 340 -14.21 12.09 -14.14
N PHE A 341 -13.64 11.03 -13.59
CA PHE A 341 -13.18 11.00 -12.21
C PHE A 341 -11.79 10.37 -12.16
N GLY A 342 -10.79 11.17 -11.81
CA GLY A 342 -9.39 10.74 -11.81
C GLY A 342 -8.43 11.84 -11.35
N PRO A 343 -7.12 11.55 -11.38
CA PRO A 343 -6.10 12.50 -10.95
C PRO A 343 -6.07 13.76 -11.83
N LYS A 344 -5.46 14.82 -11.30
CA LYS A 344 -5.18 16.07 -12.01
C LYS A 344 -3.69 16.17 -12.34
N VAL A 345 -3.37 16.84 -13.43
CA VAL A 345 -1.98 17.16 -13.78
C VAL A 345 -1.65 18.56 -13.27
N TYR A 346 -0.52 18.66 -12.54
CA TYR A 346 0.12 19.92 -12.19
C TYR A 346 1.46 20.03 -12.90
N ASN A 347 1.78 21.21 -13.42
CA ASN A 347 3.06 21.47 -14.06
C ASN A 347 4.03 22.12 -13.06
N THR A 348 5.26 21.62 -13.02
CA THR A 348 6.34 22.27 -12.27
C THR A 348 6.88 23.47 -13.03
N PRO A 349 7.44 24.50 -12.34
CA PRO A 349 8.05 25.66 -13.00
C PRO A 349 9.45 25.37 -13.60
N PHE A 350 9.86 24.11 -13.64
CA PHE A 350 11.08 23.56 -14.23
C PHE A 350 10.76 22.21 -14.86
N ALA A 351 11.69 21.62 -15.59
CA ALA A 351 11.50 20.29 -16.14
C ALA A 351 12.62 19.34 -15.68
N LEU A 352 12.33 18.05 -15.67
CA LEU A 352 13.30 16.99 -15.47
C LEU A 352 13.45 16.18 -16.76
N LYS A 353 14.68 16.04 -17.22
CA LYS A 353 15.03 15.13 -18.31
C LYS A 353 15.68 13.88 -17.73
N LEU A 354 15.23 12.70 -18.11
CA LEU A 354 15.85 11.44 -17.73
C LEU A 354 16.94 11.12 -18.77
N ASP A 355 18.19 11.07 -18.34
CA ASP A 355 19.30 10.66 -19.21
C ASP A 355 19.46 9.14 -19.20
N ASP A 356 19.37 8.50 -18.02
CA ASP A 356 19.60 7.06 -17.86
C ASP A 356 18.90 6.53 -16.60
N PHE A 357 18.33 5.32 -16.66
CA PHE A 357 17.78 4.60 -15.53
C PHE A 357 18.57 3.33 -15.27
N VAL A 358 19.19 3.22 -14.12
CA VAL A 358 20.03 2.07 -13.74
C VAL A 358 19.34 1.23 -12.70
N MET A 359 19.24 -0.07 -12.94
CA MET A 359 18.73 -1.04 -11.98
C MET A 359 19.77 -2.12 -11.71
N GLU A 360 20.24 -2.20 -10.49
CA GLU A 360 21.07 -3.31 -10.03
C GLU A 360 20.19 -4.46 -9.53
N THR A 361 20.63 -5.69 -9.73
CA THR A 361 19.93 -6.88 -9.25
C THR A 361 20.80 -7.65 -8.27
N TYR A 362 20.18 -8.40 -7.35
CA TYR A 362 20.91 -9.33 -6.50
C TYR A 362 21.59 -10.39 -7.34
N PRO A 363 22.82 -10.80 -6.99
CA PRO A 363 23.54 -11.85 -7.73
C PRO A 363 22.71 -13.13 -7.86
N GLY A 364 22.56 -13.61 -9.09
CA GLY A 364 21.77 -14.82 -9.40
C GLY A 364 20.27 -14.67 -9.35
N SER A 365 19.74 -13.44 -9.27
CA SER A 365 18.29 -13.16 -9.20
C SER A 365 17.92 -12.06 -10.19
N SER A 366 16.64 -12.03 -10.61
CA SER A 366 16.05 -10.89 -11.32
C SER A 366 15.49 -9.81 -10.38
N SER A 367 15.55 -10.03 -9.06
CA SER A 367 15.04 -9.09 -8.07
C SER A 367 15.95 -7.87 -7.95
N PRO A 368 15.38 -6.64 -7.99
CA PRO A 368 16.15 -5.41 -7.88
C PRO A 368 16.81 -5.27 -6.51
N SER A 369 18.08 -4.89 -6.48
CA SER A 369 18.83 -4.54 -5.25
C SER A 369 18.93 -3.03 -5.06
N ALA A 370 19.02 -2.26 -6.15
CA ALA A 370 19.06 -0.80 -6.14
C ALA A 370 18.46 -0.24 -7.44
N TYR A 371 18.01 1.00 -7.37
CA TYR A 371 17.58 1.79 -8.54
C TYR A 371 18.20 3.17 -8.47
N GLU A 372 18.57 3.68 -9.63
CA GLU A 372 19.09 5.02 -9.80
C GLU A 372 18.47 5.69 -11.03
N SER A 373 18.12 6.97 -10.92
CA SER A 373 17.72 7.80 -12.05
C SER A 373 18.71 8.94 -12.22
N HIS A 374 19.38 8.97 -13.35
CA HIS A 374 20.27 10.06 -13.74
C HIS A 374 19.44 11.10 -14.48
N VAL A 375 19.19 12.24 -13.84
CA VAL A 375 18.31 13.27 -14.38
C VAL A 375 19.07 14.58 -14.57
N LYS A 376 18.57 15.43 -15.48
CA LYS A 376 18.95 16.83 -15.58
C LYS A 376 17.78 17.71 -15.20
N ILE A 377 18.02 18.64 -14.29
CA ILE A 377 17.08 19.69 -13.94
C ILE A 377 17.24 20.79 -14.99
N ILE A 378 16.18 21.09 -15.71
CA ILE A 378 16.14 22.16 -16.71
C ILE A 378 15.34 23.31 -16.10
N ASP A 379 16.03 24.36 -15.71
CA ASP A 379 15.44 25.52 -15.04
C ASP A 379 16.05 26.82 -15.60
N GLU A 380 15.21 27.71 -16.11
CA GLU A 380 15.60 29.00 -16.71
C GLU A 380 16.72 28.85 -17.77
N GLY A 381 16.67 27.79 -18.57
CA GLY A 381 17.65 27.49 -19.61
C GLY A 381 18.97 26.88 -19.12
N LYS A 382 19.12 26.63 -17.82
CA LYS A 382 20.27 25.96 -17.24
C LYS A 382 19.98 24.48 -17.01
N GLU A 383 20.86 23.62 -17.47
CA GLU A 383 20.82 22.19 -17.16
C GLU A 383 21.75 21.88 -15.98
N THR A 384 21.21 21.21 -14.95
CA THR A 384 21.98 20.78 -13.78
C THR A 384 21.82 19.28 -13.61
N PRO A 385 22.88 18.47 -13.75
CA PRO A 385 22.78 17.03 -13.56
C PRO A 385 22.54 16.69 -12.09
N TYR A 386 21.72 15.68 -11.85
CA TYR A 386 21.44 15.16 -10.53
C TYR A 386 21.17 13.66 -10.58
N LYS A 387 21.47 12.95 -9.48
CA LYS A 387 21.28 11.51 -9.36
C LYS A 387 20.30 11.22 -8.23
N ILE A 388 19.18 10.59 -8.56
CA ILE A 388 18.14 10.18 -7.59
C ILE A 388 18.29 8.68 -7.36
N TYR A 389 18.49 8.26 -6.11
CA TYR A 389 18.58 6.86 -5.73
C TYR A 389 18.03 6.65 -4.32
N MET A 390 18.11 5.42 -3.78
CA MET A 390 17.59 5.11 -2.43
C MET A 390 18.16 6.08 -1.39
N ASN A 391 17.26 6.73 -0.65
CA ASN A 391 17.56 7.74 0.38
C ASN A 391 18.29 9.02 -0.11
N HIS A 392 18.50 9.18 -1.42
CA HIS A 392 19.07 10.37 -2.00
C HIS A 392 18.06 11.04 -2.93
N VAL A 393 17.32 12.00 -2.36
CA VAL A 393 16.16 12.65 -2.98
C VAL A 393 16.59 13.96 -3.65
N LEU A 394 15.94 14.31 -4.76
CA LEU A 394 16.08 15.62 -5.36
C LEU A 394 15.16 16.62 -4.68
N ASN A 395 15.70 17.73 -4.20
CA ASN A 395 14.92 18.88 -3.71
C ASN A 395 15.18 20.09 -4.61
N HIS A 396 14.13 20.61 -5.26
CA HIS A 396 14.23 21.78 -6.11
C HIS A 396 12.96 22.64 -6.04
N LYS A 397 13.09 23.94 -5.81
CA LYS A 397 11.99 24.92 -5.72
C LYS A 397 10.79 24.46 -4.85
N GLY A 398 11.06 23.76 -3.74
CA GLY A 398 10.01 23.26 -2.81
C GLY A 398 9.41 21.91 -3.20
N TYR A 399 9.80 21.35 -4.34
CA TYR A 399 9.44 20.01 -4.77
C TYR A 399 10.51 19.02 -4.33
N ARG A 400 10.05 17.84 -3.88
CA ARG A 400 10.92 16.73 -3.46
C ARG A 400 10.57 15.49 -4.25
N PHE A 401 11.57 14.92 -4.94
CA PHE A 401 11.41 13.76 -5.80
C PHE A 401 12.13 12.55 -5.18
N PHE A 402 11.41 11.43 -5.15
CA PHE A 402 11.89 10.16 -4.62
C PHE A 402 11.82 9.11 -5.73
N GLN A 403 12.80 8.22 -5.80
CA GLN A 403 12.71 7.03 -6.65
C GLN A 403 11.62 6.10 -6.11
N SER A 404 10.55 5.89 -6.86
CA SER A 404 9.38 5.12 -6.43
C SER A 404 9.23 3.81 -7.19
N SER A 405 9.26 3.87 -8.51
CA SER A 405 9.06 2.72 -9.39
C SER A 405 9.79 2.94 -10.72
N PHE A 406 9.66 2.00 -11.63
CA PHE A 406 10.26 2.03 -12.96
C PHE A 406 9.38 1.29 -13.97
N ASP A 407 9.62 1.50 -15.24
CA ASP A 407 8.91 0.81 -16.32
C ASP A 407 9.35 -0.66 -16.45
N PRO A 408 8.46 -1.58 -16.83
CA PRO A 408 8.78 -3.01 -16.98
C PRO A 408 9.92 -3.29 -17.95
N ASP A 409 10.09 -2.43 -18.96
CA ASP A 409 11.18 -2.51 -19.95
C ASP A 409 12.49 -1.86 -19.47
N ARG A 410 12.49 -1.27 -18.26
CA ARG A 410 13.63 -0.57 -17.63
C ARG A 410 14.11 0.67 -18.38
N MET A 411 13.26 1.24 -19.23
CA MET A 411 13.55 2.42 -20.06
C MET A 411 12.83 3.67 -19.54
N GLY A 412 12.47 3.70 -18.26
CA GLY A 412 11.78 4.83 -17.66
C GLY A 412 11.68 4.73 -16.14
N THR A 413 11.52 5.89 -15.53
CA THR A 413 11.40 6.04 -14.07
C THR A 413 10.06 6.64 -13.68
N VAL A 414 9.56 6.21 -12.53
CA VAL A 414 8.41 6.83 -11.85
C VAL A 414 8.91 7.42 -10.54
N LEU A 415 8.89 8.73 -10.45
CA LEU A 415 9.29 9.49 -9.27
C LEU A 415 8.06 9.88 -8.46
N SER A 416 8.02 9.55 -7.17
CA SER A 416 7.06 10.16 -6.26
C SER A 416 7.46 11.60 -5.96
N VAL A 417 6.51 12.51 -6.06
CA VAL A 417 6.73 13.94 -5.89
C VAL A 417 5.90 14.46 -4.73
N ASN A 418 6.56 15.15 -3.81
CA ASN A 418 5.91 15.82 -2.70
C ASN A 418 6.23 17.32 -2.77
N HIS A 419 5.17 18.15 -2.74
CA HIS A 419 5.28 19.62 -2.65
C HIS A 419 4.75 20.09 -1.31
N ASP A 420 5.52 19.87 -0.25
CA ASP A 420 5.19 20.23 1.15
C ASP A 420 6.38 20.80 1.92
N PHE A 421 6.99 21.83 1.36
CA PHE A 421 8.18 22.44 1.98
C PHE A 421 7.88 23.04 3.35
N TRP A 422 6.84 23.90 3.45
CA TRP A 422 6.54 24.63 4.69
C TRP A 422 5.92 23.73 5.76
N GLY A 423 5.00 22.85 5.40
CA GLY A 423 4.40 21.90 6.35
C GLY A 423 5.45 20.97 6.95
N THR A 424 6.35 20.45 6.11
CA THR A 424 7.47 19.61 6.54
C THR A 424 8.41 20.34 7.49
N ILE A 425 8.89 21.55 7.16
CA ILE A 425 9.84 22.30 8.00
C ILE A 425 9.21 22.65 9.35
N ILE A 426 7.99 23.18 9.35
CA ILE A 426 7.31 23.58 10.60
C ILE A 426 7.08 22.36 11.49
N SER A 427 6.66 21.21 10.91
CA SER A 427 6.50 19.96 11.64
C SER A 427 7.81 19.45 12.23
N TYR A 428 8.91 19.51 11.49
CA TYR A 428 10.23 19.09 11.98
C TYR A 428 10.77 20.00 13.09
N ILE A 429 10.56 21.31 12.99
CA ILE A 429 10.85 22.22 14.10
C ILE A 429 10.02 21.83 15.33
N GLY A 430 8.73 21.54 15.13
CA GLY A 430 7.85 21.04 16.19
C GLY A 430 8.37 19.75 16.84
N TYR A 431 8.80 18.75 16.06
CA TYR A 431 9.40 17.53 16.59
C TYR A 431 10.71 17.78 17.34
N ALA A 432 11.59 18.62 16.79
CA ALA A 432 12.84 18.98 17.48
C ALA A 432 12.56 19.64 18.84
N LEU A 433 11.62 20.57 18.91
CA LEU A 433 11.20 21.21 20.16
C LEU A 433 10.52 20.22 21.11
N LEU A 434 9.75 19.25 20.59
CA LEU A 434 9.11 18.22 21.40
C LEU A 434 10.16 17.37 22.13
N PHE A 435 11.15 16.84 21.37
CA PHE A 435 12.24 16.07 21.95
C PHE A 435 13.10 16.89 22.91
N LEU A 436 13.41 18.13 22.53
CA LEU A 436 14.15 19.04 23.40
C LEU A 436 13.39 19.30 24.70
N GLY A 437 12.10 19.62 24.63
CA GLY A 437 11.25 19.86 25.81
C GLY A 437 11.18 18.64 26.72
N MET A 438 10.99 17.43 26.13
CA MET A 438 11.00 16.16 26.87
C MET A 438 12.36 15.92 27.57
N PHE A 439 13.47 16.11 26.86
CA PHE A 439 14.79 15.87 27.40
C PHE A 439 15.12 16.86 28.53
N VAL A 440 14.87 18.16 28.30
CA VAL A 440 15.19 19.22 29.27
C VAL A 440 14.34 19.10 30.55
N ILE A 441 13.13 18.55 30.51
CA ILE A 441 12.26 18.36 31.69
C ILE A 441 12.92 17.53 32.79
N PHE A 442 13.81 16.58 32.43
CA PHE A 442 14.53 15.75 33.39
C PHE A 442 15.62 16.53 34.19
N PHE A 443 16.22 17.52 33.54
CA PHE A 443 17.38 18.23 34.10
C PHE A 443 17.05 19.64 34.64
N TRP A 444 15.91 20.21 34.23
CA TRP A 444 15.57 21.58 34.55
C TRP A 444 15.16 21.74 36.02
N LYS A 445 15.82 22.68 36.74
CA LYS A 445 15.51 23.00 38.14
C LYS A 445 14.07 23.53 38.25
N GLY A 446 13.29 22.98 39.20
CA GLY A 446 11.92 23.42 39.49
C GLY A 446 10.83 22.54 38.80
N THR A 447 11.18 21.63 37.91
CA THR A 447 10.24 20.65 37.34
C THR A 447 9.78 19.65 38.40
N HIS A 448 8.66 19.01 38.15
CA HIS A 448 8.13 17.97 39.06
C HIS A 448 9.11 16.80 39.20
N PHE A 449 9.74 16.38 38.11
CA PHE A 449 10.76 15.33 38.11
C PHE A 449 11.98 15.71 38.96
N TRP A 450 12.47 16.93 38.81
CA TRP A 450 13.57 17.42 39.64
C TRP A 450 13.23 17.42 41.15
N LYS A 451 11.99 17.84 41.50
CA LYS A 451 11.51 17.81 42.90
C LYS A 451 11.42 16.39 43.44
N LEU A 452 10.88 15.44 42.64
CA LEU A 452 10.81 14.03 43.00
C LEU A 452 12.21 13.42 43.20
N ASN A 453 13.14 13.68 42.28
CA ASN A 453 14.52 13.20 42.39
C ASN A 453 15.23 13.77 43.65
N LYS A 454 15.00 15.04 43.96
CA LYS A 454 15.50 15.65 45.17
C LYS A 454 14.91 14.98 46.43
N MET A 455 13.59 14.75 46.48
CA MET A 455 12.94 14.03 47.59
C MET A 455 13.49 12.60 47.75
N LEU A 456 13.69 11.88 46.65
CA LEU A 456 14.30 10.55 46.68
C LEU A 456 15.73 10.57 47.22
N THR A 457 16.54 11.54 46.80
CA THR A 457 17.90 11.73 47.30
C THR A 457 17.90 12.06 48.80
N ASP A 458 16.97 12.90 49.27
CA ASP A 458 16.84 13.25 50.67
C ASP A 458 16.39 12.05 51.54
N VAL A 459 15.46 11.23 51.03
CA VAL A 459 15.06 9.96 51.68
C VAL A 459 16.22 8.99 51.75
N ASN A 460 16.98 8.82 50.67
CA ASN A 460 18.13 7.93 50.65
C ASN A 460 19.25 8.41 51.61
N LYS A 461 19.51 9.72 51.68
CA LYS A 461 20.44 10.28 52.68
C LYS A 461 19.99 10.02 54.12
N LYS A 462 18.68 10.17 54.40
CA LYS A 462 18.11 9.85 55.72
C LYS A 462 18.25 8.37 56.05
N LYS A 463 17.95 7.46 55.08
CA LYS A 463 18.15 6.02 55.28
C LYS A 463 19.62 5.67 55.51
N ALA A 464 20.55 6.24 54.72
CA ALA A 464 21.98 6.02 54.92
C ALA A 464 22.46 6.53 56.30
N ALA A 465 21.99 7.70 56.74
CA ALA A 465 22.29 8.22 58.07
C ALA A 465 21.73 7.33 59.19
N THR A 466 20.51 6.79 59.04
CA THR A 466 19.90 5.86 60.00
C THR A 466 20.67 4.53 60.06
N VAL A 467 21.07 3.98 58.91
CA VAL A 467 21.91 2.75 58.85
C VAL A 467 23.29 3.01 59.50
N PHE A 468 23.89 4.19 59.21
CA PHE A 468 25.16 4.58 59.84
C PHE A 468 25.06 4.72 61.36
N LEU A 469 24.00 5.34 61.86
CA LEU A 469 23.74 5.45 63.31
C LEU A 469 23.48 4.08 63.96
N LEU A 470 22.77 3.19 63.27
CA LEU A 470 22.57 1.80 63.71
C LEU A 470 23.90 1.02 63.82
N LEU A 471 24.75 1.18 62.80
CA LEU A 471 26.08 0.55 62.80
C LEU A 471 26.98 1.14 63.92
N LEU A 472 26.89 2.43 64.19
CA LEU A 472 27.61 3.11 65.28
C LEU A 472 27.14 2.60 66.65
N SER A 473 25.82 2.40 66.84
CA SER A 473 25.24 1.87 68.06
C SER A 473 25.61 0.40 68.29
N LEU A 474 25.73 -0.41 67.25
CA LEU A 474 26.23 -1.78 67.31
C LEU A 474 27.72 -1.84 67.60
N GLY A 475 28.53 -0.91 67.05
CA GLY A 475 29.96 -0.80 67.34
C GLY A 475 30.27 -0.41 68.78
N LEU A 476 29.44 0.48 69.37
CA LEU A 476 29.57 0.87 70.78
C LEU A 476 29.19 -0.24 71.79
N ASN A 477 28.33 -1.19 71.39
CA ASN A 477 28.00 -2.35 72.22
C ASN A 477 28.99 -3.48 72.06
N ALA A 478 29.80 -3.54 70.98
CA ALA A 478 30.84 -4.55 70.79
C ALA A 478 32.10 -4.33 71.63
N GLN A 479 32.29 -3.11 72.20
CA GLN A 479 33.42 -2.81 73.12
C GLN A 479 33.21 -3.24 74.58
N LYS A 480 32.12 -3.96 74.89
CA LYS A 480 31.81 -4.37 76.28
C LYS A 480 31.76 -5.88 76.51
N ILE A 481 32.44 -6.67 75.66
CA ILE A 481 32.64 -8.10 75.93
C ILE A 481 34.15 -8.36 75.92
N GLU A 482 34.76 -8.17 77.12
CA GLU A 482 36.08 -8.73 77.41
C GLU A 482 35.98 -10.26 77.66
N THR A 483 36.81 -10.95 76.94
CA THR A 483 37.58 -12.16 77.26
C THR A 483 37.05 -13.15 78.28
N HIS A 484 36.80 -14.38 77.80
CA HIS A 484 37.41 -15.58 78.39
C HIS A 484 37.61 -16.62 77.27
N GLY A 485 38.87 -17.08 77.15
CA GLY A 485 39.31 -18.04 76.16
C GLY A 485 38.92 -19.48 76.50
N THR A 486 38.97 -20.31 75.50
CA THR A 486 39.79 -21.53 75.46
C THR A 486 39.57 -22.21 74.09
N THR A 487 40.70 -22.51 73.48
CA THR A 487 41.06 -23.58 72.53
C THR A 487 39.97 -24.64 72.23
N ASP A 488 39.61 -24.92 70.99
CA ASP A 488 40.08 -26.11 70.30
C ASP A 488 39.62 -26.02 68.79
N GLY A 489 40.44 -26.69 67.94
CA GLY A 489 40.36 -26.57 66.49
C GLY A 489 39.36 -27.50 65.83
N SER A 490 38.92 -27.06 64.71
CA SER A 490 38.78 -27.90 63.50
C SER A 490 38.48 -27.00 62.28
N ARG A 491 39.28 -27.22 61.27
CA ARG A 491 39.14 -26.56 59.95
C ARG A 491 37.94 -27.13 59.19
N GLU A 492 37.09 -26.30 58.68
CA GLU A 492 36.26 -26.63 57.55
C GLU A 492 36.41 -25.56 56.47
N HIS A 493 36.83 -26.01 55.29
CA HIS A 493 36.97 -25.21 54.08
C HIS A 493 35.62 -25.09 53.39
N ILE A 494 35.16 -23.86 53.18
CA ILE A 494 34.06 -23.56 52.26
C ILE A 494 34.68 -23.04 50.98
N HIS A 495 34.55 -23.82 49.90
CA HIS A 495 34.85 -23.39 48.54
C HIS A 495 33.71 -22.50 48.02
N VAL A 496 34.07 -21.29 47.61
CA VAL A 496 33.22 -20.43 46.77
C VAL A 496 33.76 -20.57 45.35
N GLU A 497 32.98 -21.21 44.48
CA GLU A 497 33.25 -21.27 43.04
C GLU A 497 32.98 -19.89 42.43
N GLY A 498 34.00 -19.34 41.80
CA GLY A 498 33.88 -18.16 40.94
C GLY A 498 33.80 -18.59 39.47
N ASP A 499 32.77 -18.18 38.77
CA ASP A 499 32.60 -18.37 37.34
C ASP A 499 33.64 -17.58 36.54
N ASN A 500 34.52 -18.29 35.86
CA ASN A 500 35.43 -17.75 34.85
C ASN A 500 34.97 -18.17 33.46
N HIS A 501 34.34 -17.28 32.71
CA HIS A 501 34.13 -17.49 31.28
C HIS A 501 35.40 -17.11 30.50
N SER A 502 36.11 -18.09 30.03
CA SER A 502 37.21 -17.93 29.06
C SER A 502 36.69 -18.23 27.65
N HIS A 503 36.82 -17.23 26.76
CA HIS A 503 36.61 -17.41 25.32
C HIS A 503 37.74 -18.24 24.70
N ALA A 504 37.38 -19.32 24.01
CA ALA A 504 38.29 -20.05 23.13
C ALA A 504 38.16 -19.56 21.68
N PRO A 505 39.26 -19.48 20.92
CA PRO A 505 39.25 -19.02 19.55
C PRO A 505 38.79 -20.07 18.56
N ALA A 506 38.13 -19.62 17.48
CA ALA A 506 37.64 -20.44 16.37
C ALA A 506 38.76 -21.15 15.59
N PRO A 507 38.54 -22.38 15.11
CA PRO A 507 39.49 -23.06 14.25
C PRO A 507 39.36 -22.59 12.77
N SER A 508 40.53 -22.37 12.17
CA SER A 508 40.74 -22.03 10.76
C SER A 508 40.32 -23.19 9.83
N ALA A 509 39.59 -22.84 8.77
CA ALA A 509 39.22 -23.78 7.71
C ALA A 509 40.43 -24.10 6.81
N GLN A 510 40.68 -25.40 6.60
CA GLN A 510 41.52 -25.91 5.51
C GLN A 510 40.67 -26.29 4.30
N PRO A 511 41.16 -26.13 3.06
CA PRO A 511 40.42 -26.46 1.84
C PRO A 511 40.45 -27.97 1.57
N LEU A 512 39.33 -28.54 1.22
CA LEU A 512 39.20 -29.91 0.73
C LEU A 512 39.22 -29.93 -0.79
N ASP A 513 40.15 -30.66 -1.34
CA ASP A 513 40.35 -30.95 -2.74
C ASP A 513 39.21 -31.77 -3.37
N GLY A 514 39.06 -31.57 -4.67
CA GLY A 514 37.97 -32.08 -5.48
C GLY A 514 37.79 -33.56 -5.60
N ALA A 515 36.54 -33.96 -5.71
CA ALA A 515 36.13 -35.23 -6.32
C ALA A 515 34.85 -35.02 -7.13
N SER A 516 34.96 -35.19 -8.43
CA SER A 516 33.81 -35.20 -9.37
C SER A 516 32.93 -36.47 -9.14
N PRO A 517 31.60 -36.34 -9.21
CA PRO A 517 30.76 -37.53 -9.17
C PRO A 517 30.63 -38.15 -10.57
N LYS A 518 30.94 -39.43 -10.65
CA LYS A 518 30.68 -40.27 -11.82
C LYS A 518 29.18 -40.43 -12.05
N GLN A 519 28.75 -40.13 -13.28
CA GLN A 519 27.43 -40.52 -13.78
C GLN A 519 27.34 -42.05 -13.88
N ASN A 520 26.39 -42.65 -13.17
CA ASN A 520 25.90 -43.98 -13.46
C ASN A 520 24.46 -43.89 -13.96
N SER A 521 24.32 -44.08 -15.28
CA SER A 521 23.04 -44.37 -15.92
C SER A 521 22.64 -45.81 -15.63
N LEU A 522 21.52 -46.01 -14.96
CA LEU A 522 20.80 -47.29 -14.92
C LEU A 522 19.32 -47.01 -15.22
N ALA A 523 18.96 -47.21 -16.47
CA ALA A 523 17.59 -47.39 -16.88
C ALA A 523 17.11 -48.76 -16.42
N THR A 524 16.12 -48.82 -15.54
CA THR A 524 15.40 -50.05 -15.16
C THR A 524 13.96 -49.94 -15.64
N PRO A 525 13.35 -51.03 -16.19
CA PRO A 525 12.04 -50.96 -16.85
C PRO A 525 10.90 -50.69 -15.85
N MET A 526 9.97 -49.85 -16.25
CA MET A 526 8.68 -49.63 -15.57
C MET A 526 7.84 -50.91 -15.56
N SER A 527 7.87 -51.65 -14.42
CA SER A 527 6.83 -52.62 -14.11
C SER A 527 6.56 -52.68 -12.62
N LYS A 528 5.31 -52.35 -12.24
CA LYS A 528 4.73 -52.38 -10.89
C LYS A 528 5.22 -51.28 -9.94
N MET A 529 4.75 -50.08 -10.13
CA MET A 529 4.74 -49.11 -9.04
C MET A 529 3.76 -49.56 -7.95
N ARG A 530 4.30 -50.09 -6.86
CA ARG A 530 3.63 -50.20 -5.57
C ARG A 530 3.33 -48.73 -5.13
N SER A 531 2.09 -48.39 -4.87
CA SER A 531 1.72 -47.06 -4.38
C SER A 531 2.32 -46.86 -3.00
N ILE A 532 3.42 -46.15 -2.95
CA ILE A 532 4.07 -45.77 -1.67
C ILE A 532 3.23 -44.65 -1.07
N THR A 533 2.79 -44.78 0.15
CA THR A 533 2.05 -43.74 0.86
C THR A 533 2.96 -42.54 1.23
N PRO A 534 2.43 -41.31 1.31
CA PRO A 534 3.24 -40.17 1.76
C PRO A 534 3.94 -40.40 3.09
N ASP A 535 3.29 -41.07 4.04
CA ASP A 535 3.88 -41.40 5.37
C ASP A 535 5.05 -42.36 5.27
N GLU A 536 5.02 -43.29 4.30
CA GLU A 536 6.13 -44.24 4.07
C GLU A 536 7.34 -43.49 3.46
N ILE A 537 7.12 -42.52 2.61
CA ILE A 537 8.19 -41.66 2.05
C ILE A 537 8.83 -40.82 3.17
N ILE A 538 8.00 -40.20 4.00
CA ILE A 538 8.45 -39.32 5.10
C ILE A 538 9.24 -40.15 6.14
N SER A 539 8.71 -41.30 6.54
CA SER A 539 9.37 -42.15 7.53
C SER A 539 10.75 -42.66 7.09
N ARG A 540 10.92 -42.95 5.79
CA ARG A 540 12.19 -43.35 5.20
C ARG A 540 13.22 -42.22 5.09
N ASN A 541 12.77 -40.99 4.95
CA ASN A 541 13.64 -39.84 4.71
C ASN A 541 13.75 -38.90 5.92
N LYS A 542 13.15 -39.25 7.05
CA LYS A 542 13.20 -38.46 8.28
C LYS A 542 14.60 -38.40 8.85
N ILE A 543 15.14 -37.21 8.99
CA ILE A 543 16.40 -36.94 9.71
C ILE A 543 16.14 -36.72 11.20
N SER A 544 17.16 -36.87 12.04
CA SER A 544 17.04 -36.61 13.47
C SER A 544 16.75 -35.12 13.71
N LYS A 545 15.98 -34.78 14.75
CA LYS A 545 15.67 -33.41 15.13
C LYS A 545 16.93 -32.57 15.34
N GLU A 546 17.93 -33.12 16.00
CA GLU A 546 19.21 -32.44 16.25
C GLU A 546 19.94 -32.08 14.93
N HIS A 547 19.88 -32.97 13.93
CA HIS A 547 20.47 -32.71 12.63
C HIS A 547 19.65 -31.64 11.86
N ALA A 548 18.32 -31.73 11.91
CA ALA A 548 17.43 -30.77 11.30
C ALA A 548 17.62 -29.36 11.88
N ASP A 549 17.75 -29.25 13.20
CA ASP A 549 17.97 -27.96 13.88
C ASP A 549 19.31 -27.33 13.43
N LYS A 550 20.39 -28.11 13.39
CA LYS A 550 21.70 -27.63 12.91
C LYS A 550 21.64 -27.21 11.43
N PHE A 551 20.96 -28.00 10.60
CA PHE A 551 20.81 -27.74 9.18
C PHE A 551 19.95 -26.49 8.94
N GLY A 552 18.95 -26.25 9.78
CA GLY A 552 18.04 -25.10 9.68
C GLY A 552 18.72 -23.73 9.76
N TYR A 553 19.91 -23.65 10.36
CA TYR A 553 20.70 -22.41 10.45
C TYR A 553 21.62 -22.16 9.24
N LEU A 554 21.75 -23.12 8.30
CA LEU A 554 22.53 -22.88 7.09
C LEU A 554 21.92 -21.72 6.29
N LEU A 555 22.76 -20.78 5.91
CA LEU A 555 22.37 -19.65 5.09
C LEU A 555 22.37 -20.07 3.62
N VAL A 556 21.25 -19.81 2.95
CA VAL A 556 21.07 -20.08 1.51
C VAL A 556 20.57 -18.81 0.84
N GLN A 557 20.93 -18.63 -0.42
CA GLN A 557 20.34 -17.58 -1.24
C GLN A 557 19.01 -18.07 -1.81
N ASN A 558 17.91 -17.39 -1.47
CA ASN A 558 16.60 -17.69 -2.04
C ASN A 558 16.51 -17.21 -3.50
N PHE A 559 15.40 -17.56 -4.19
CA PHE A 559 15.20 -17.19 -5.58
C PHE A 559 15.04 -15.66 -5.80
N GLU A 560 14.80 -14.87 -4.74
CA GLU A 560 14.76 -13.41 -4.74
C GLU A 560 16.16 -12.80 -4.54
N GLY A 561 17.21 -13.62 -4.43
CA GLY A 561 18.57 -13.18 -4.21
C GLY A 561 18.95 -12.87 -2.75
N ARG A 562 18.01 -13.00 -1.80
CA ARG A 562 18.25 -12.73 -0.38
C ARG A 562 18.92 -13.93 0.30
N ILE A 563 19.84 -13.66 1.22
CA ILE A 563 20.44 -14.70 2.07
C ILE A 563 19.53 -14.91 3.27
N VAL A 564 18.99 -16.11 3.40
CA VAL A 564 18.07 -16.50 4.47
C VAL A 564 18.48 -17.84 5.07
N PRO A 565 18.11 -18.15 6.33
CA PRO A 565 18.25 -19.50 6.85
C PRO A 565 17.43 -20.50 6.03
N ILE A 566 17.98 -21.71 5.82
CA ILE A 566 17.33 -22.73 4.98
C ILE A 566 15.95 -23.15 5.52
N ASN A 567 15.72 -23.08 6.82
CA ASN A 567 14.40 -23.34 7.41
C ASN A 567 13.35 -22.30 6.97
N THR A 568 13.74 -21.04 6.76
CA THR A 568 12.86 -20.00 6.21
C THR A 568 12.46 -20.33 4.77
N GLU A 569 13.43 -20.69 3.93
CA GLU A 569 13.18 -21.08 2.55
C GLU A 569 12.32 -22.36 2.46
N ALA A 570 12.61 -23.36 3.30
CA ALA A 570 11.83 -24.58 3.39
C ALA A 570 10.36 -24.30 3.79
N LEU A 571 10.15 -23.37 4.74
CA LEU A 571 8.81 -22.97 5.17
C LEU A 571 8.05 -22.25 4.05
N ASP A 572 8.72 -21.40 3.29
CA ASP A 572 8.12 -20.71 2.13
C ASP A 572 7.76 -21.68 1.01
N ILE A 573 8.60 -22.68 0.75
CA ILE A 573 8.30 -23.78 -0.18
C ILE A 573 7.08 -24.57 0.32
N LEU A 574 7.03 -24.92 1.60
CA LEU A 574 5.91 -25.65 2.19
C LEU A 574 4.59 -24.85 2.07
N ARG A 575 4.62 -23.55 2.34
CA ARG A 575 3.47 -22.65 2.17
C ARG A 575 3.00 -22.59 0.73
N LYS A 576 3.91 -22.54 -0.23
CA LYS A 576 3.58 -22.54 -1.68
C LYS A 576 2.96 -23.85 -2.15
N LEU A 577 3.47 -24.99 -1.67
CA LEU A 577 3.02 -26.31 -2.07
C LEU A 577 1.77 -26.77 -1.32
N TYR A 578 1.75 -26.59 0.00
CA TYR A 578 0.73 -27.13 0.89
C TYR A 578 -0.22 -26.07 1.47
N LYS A 579 0.09 -24.78 1.30
CA LYS A 579 -0.68 -23.61 1.78
C LYS A 579 -0.86 -23.57 3.31
N LYS A 580 0.00 -24.23 4.07
CA LYS A 580 0.04 -24.27 5.54
C LYS A 580 1.48 -24.23 6.02
N ASP A 581 1.68 -23.84 7.28
CA ASP A 581 3.00 -23.75 7.92
C ASP A 581 3.48 -25.09 8.48
N GLU A 582 2.58 -26.05 8.61
CA GLU A 582 2.85 -27.38 9.16
C GLU A 582 2.27 -28.46 8.24
N PHE A 583 3.04 -29.49 7.98
CA PHE A 583 2.55 -30.68 7.31
C PHE A 583 1.95 -31.64 8.35
N LYS A 584 0.71 -32.09 8.12
CA LYS A 584 0.06 -33.10 8.96
C LYS A 584 0.08 -34.43 8.25
N GLY A 585 0.64 -35.45 8.91
CA GLY A 585 0.60 -36.81 8.45
C GLY A 585 -0.82 -37.38 8.43
N THR A 586 -0.99 -38.59 7.90
CA THR A 586 -2.29 -39.29 7.87
C THR A 586 -2.82 -39.62 9.27
N ASP A 587 -1.95 -39.65 10.27
CA ASP A 587 -2.28 -39.78 11.70
C ASP A 587 -2.72 -38.45 12.35
N GLY A 588 -2.75 -37.34 11.60
CA GLY A 588 -3.13 -36.01 12.07
C GLY A 588 -2.07 -35.29 12.90
N LYS A 589 -0.90 -35.90 13.15
CA LYS A 589 0.20 -35.28 13.88
C LYS A 589 0.97 -34.34 12.98
N SER A 590 1.39 -33.20 13.54
CA SER A 590 2.27 -32.26 12.84
C SER A 590 3.66 -32.85 12.71
N LEU A 591 4.19 -32.80 11.49
CA LEU A 591 5.56 -33.16 11.16
C LEU A 591 6.31 -31.85 10.89
N THR A 592 6.79 -31.24 11.97
CA THR A 592 7.68 -30.07 11.92
C THR A 592 9.12 -30.48 12.07
#